data_08eebca17d0706d92a230ebf2bfe647b
#
_entry.id   08eebca17d0706d92a230ebf2bfe647b
#
_cell.length_a   1.000
_cell.length_b   1.000
_cell.length_c   1.000
_cell.angle_alpha   90.00
_cell.angle_beta   90.00
_cell.angle_gamma   90.00
#
_symmetry.space_group_name_H-M   'P 1'
#
loop_
_entity.id
_entity.type
_entity.pdbx_description
1 polymer ?
#
loop_
_entity_poly.entity_id
_entity_poly.type
_entity_poly.pdbx_seq_one_letter_code
_entity_poly.pdbx_strand_id
1 'polypeptide(L)'
;MRSENILQILMESKYTVAMCGIQMLFENGYPGLRDGDVSYDIEQKYGYSAEEILSSTFYATRKELFFDFYKKEMLEPTKIPPGKGFINLQKLEEYGLVQAEITRRLFGLLDRAGCKHAINMHGSVYENFCTHCGKEYSMEYIMEAEGIPLCQECKNPVRPKICLFGEMVDNGIVTKAAEEIQKADVLLVLGTGLHAALCHQLIQYYTGDKLILVTNEEHFSDKLANVLIYSRVDDALEKIVKAYQKKIKEKQKMEKIGHE
;
A
#
# COMPACT_ATOMS: atom_id res chain seq x y z
N MET A 1 5.91 -24.13 -11.32
CA MET A 1 7.22 -24.31 -10.62
C MET A 1 7.52 -23.18 -9.62
N ARG A 2 7.79 -21.91 -10.05
CA ARG A 2 8.14 -20.83 -9.07
C ARG A 2 7.01 -20.44 -8.13
N SER A 3 5.76 -20.33 -8.62
CA SER A 3 4.58 -19.99 -7.80
C SER A 3 4.22 -21.10 -6.79
N GLU A 4 4.43 -22.35 -7.13
CA GLU A 4 4.21 -23.49 -6.24
C GLU A 4 5.25 -23.52 -5.11
N ASN A 5 6.49 -23.12 -5.41
CA ASN A 5 7.54 -22.96 -4.41
C ASN A 5 7.19 -21.84 -3.41
N ILE A 6 6.71 -20.69 -3.91
CA ILE A 6 6.26 -19.60 -3.00
C ILE A 6 5.06 -20.06 -2.17
N LEU A 7 4.07 -20.70 -2.77
CA LEU A 7 2.95 -21.22 -2.02
C LEU A 7 3.40 -22.17 -0.90
N GLN A 8 4.35 -23.07 -1.19
CA GLN A 8 4.87 -23.97 -0.17
C GLN A 8 5.55 -23.21 0.98
N ILE A 9 6.38 -22.21 0.67
CA ILE A 9 7.01 -21.35 1.68
C ILE A 9 5.95 -20.65 2.54
N LEU A 10 4.92 -20.05 1.92
CA LEU A 10 3.84 -19.37 2.65
C LEU A 10 3.03 -20.34 3.52
N MET A 11 2.81 -21.56 3.07
CA MET A 11 2.09 -22.59 3.86
C MET A 11 2.91 -23.14 5.03
N GLU A 12 4.22 -23.09 4.96
CA GLU A 12 5.15 -23.52 6.03
C GLU A 12 5.48 -22.36 6.99
N SER A 13 5.22 -21.12 6.57
CA SER A 13 5.45 -19.93 7.38
C SER A 13 4.53 -19.90 8.61
N LYS A 14 5.08 -19.40 9.71
CA LYS A 14 4.32 -19.12 10.93
C LYS A 14 3.83 -17.67 10.95
N TYR A 15 4.55 -16.77 10.29
CA TYR A 15 4.22 -15.36 10.24
C TYR A 15 4.80 -14.70 8.99
N THR A 16 3.95 -14.48 8.00
CA THR A 16 4.32 -13.77 6.77
C THR A 16 3.86 -12.33 6.82
N VAL A 17 4.77 -11.40 6.53
CA VAL A 17 4.44 -9.97 6.34
C VAL A 17 4.65 -9.59 4.89
N ALA A 18 3.67 -8.89 4.30
CA ALA A 18 3.75 -8.36 2.95
C ALA A 18 4.08 -6.86 2.94
N MET A 19 5.09 -6.46 2.19
CA MET A 19 5.43 -5.06 1.93
C MET A 19 4.96 -4.68 0.53
N CYS A 20 4.01 -3.73 0.44
CA CYS A 20 3.30 -3.38 -0.79
C CYS A 20 3.82 -2.06 -1.38
N GLY A 21 4.40 -2.14 -2.58
CA GLY A 21 5.05 -1.03 -3.27
C GLY A 21 4.20 -0.31 -4.31
N ILE A 22 4.85 0.59 -5.05
CA ILE A 22 4.19 1.49 -6.00
C ILE A 22 3.70 0.77 -7.26
N GLN A 23 4.37 -0.29 -7.71
CA GLN A 23 3.96 -1.03 -8.91
C GLN A 23 2.53 -1.58 -8.77
N MET A 24 2.12 -1.96 -7.56
CA MET A 24 0.74 -2.39 -7.31
C MET A 24 -0.28 -1.28 -7.59
N LEU A 25 0.05 0.01 -7.37
CA LEU A 25 -0.81 1.13 -7.76
C LEU A 25 -0.88 1.27 -9.28
N PHE A 26 0.26 1.21 -9.97
CA PHE A 26 0.32 1.32 -11.43
C PHE A 26 -0.43 0.18 -12.10
N GLU A 27 -0.28 -1.04 -11.61
CA GLU A 27 -1.04 -2.21 -12.08
C GLU A 27 -2.55 -2.04 -11.88
N ASN A 28 -2.95 -1.27 -10.85
CA ASN A 28 -4.34 -0.93 -10.55
C ASN A 28 -4.85 0.29 -11.35
N GLY A 29 -4.03 0.89 -12.22
CA GLY A 29 -4.41 2.02 -13.07
C GLY A 29 -4.35 3.39 -12.39
N TYR A 30 -3.71 3.49 -11.22
CA TYR A 30 -3.46 4.79 -10.59
C TYR A 30 -2.32 5.53 -11.30
N PRO A 31 -2.44 6.84 -11.52
CA PRO A 31 -1.39 7.62 -12.16
C PRO A 31 -0.15 7.73 -11.27
N GLY A 32 1.02 7.69 -11.90
CA GLY A 32 2.27 8.03 -11.24
C GLY A 32 2.50 9.53 -11.27
N LEU A 33 2.26 10.22 -10.16
CA LEU A 33 2.42 11.69 -10.08
C LEU A 33 3.85 12.18 -10.40
N ARG A 34 4.82 11.26 -10.44
CA ARG A 34 6.23 11.50 -10.77
C ARG A 34 6.62 10.96 -12.14
N ASP A 35 5.70 10.32 -12.86
CA ASP A 35 5.98 9.81 -14.20
C ASP A 35 6.09 11.00 -15.17
N GLY A 36 7.03 10.93 -16.10
CA GLY A 36 7.45 12.07 -16.92
C GLY A 36 6.31 12.89 -17.50
N ASP A 37 5.36 12.27 -18.21
CA ASP A 37 4.23 12.97 -18.84
C ASP A 37 3.26 13.53 -17.79
N VAL A 38 2.92 12.74 -16.76
CA VAL A 38 2.01 13.16 -15.68
C VAL A 38 2.62 14.30 -14.87
N SER A 39 3.90 14.22 -14.53
CA SER A 39 4.63 15.27 -13.81
C SER A 39 4.65 16.58 -14.60
N TYR A 40 4.93 16.51 -15.90
CA TYR A 40 4.92 17.67 -16.79
C TYR A 40 3.54 18.33 -16.85
N ASP A 41 2.46 17.57 -17.02
CA ASP A 41 1.09 18.08 -17.07
C ASP A 41 0.70 18.76 -15.75
N ILE A 42 1.11 18.20 -14.61
CA ILE A 42 0.91 18.78 -13.28
C ILE A 42 1.62 20.13 -13.18
N GLU A 43 2.89 20.20 -13.56
CA GLU A 43 3.68 21.44 -13.51
C GLU A 43 3.10 22.52 -14.46
N GLN A 44 2.64 22.13 -15.64
CA GLN A 44 1.97 23.07 -16.56
C GLN A 44 0.64 23.60 -15.99
N LYS A 45 -0.12 22.74 -15.33
CA LYS A 45 -1.45 23.09 -14.81
C LYS A 45 -1.41 23.89 -13.52
N TYR A 46 -0.50 23.57 -12.62
CA TYR A 46 -0.45 24.15 -11.27
C TYR A 46 0.73 25.08 -11.03
N GLY A 47 1.73 25.08 -11.92
CA GLY A 47 2.96 25.87 -11.77
C GLY A 47 3.96 25.33 -10.74
N TYR A 48 3.73 24.14 -10.22
CA TYR A 48 4.53 23.46 -9.19
C TYR A 48 4.49 21.95 -9.39
N SER A 49 5.54 21.25 -8.97
CA SER A 49 5.55 19.79 -8.97
C SER A 49 4.57 19.21 -7.92
N ALA A 50 4.14 17.98 -8.14
CA ALA A 50 3.29 17.29 -7.16
C ALA A 50 3.94 17.19 -5.76
N GLU A 51 5.27 17.04 -5.71
CA GLU A 51 6.01 16.99 -4.44
C GLU A 51 6.00 18.31 -3.70
N GLU A 52 6.16 19.41 -4.42
CA GLU A 52 6.08 20.76 -3.84
C GLU A 52 4.68 21.01 -3.29
N ILE A 53 3.63 20.72 -4.07
CA ILE A 53 2.24 20.93 -3.66
C ILE A 53 1.89 20.06 -2.43
N LEU A 54 2.34 18.81 -2.42
CA LEU A 54 2.10 17.88 -1.30
C LEU A 54 3.10 18.05 -0.14
N SER A 55 3.79 19.20 -0.04
CA SER A 55 4.65 19.51 1.09
C SER A 55 3.91 20.24 2.22
N SER A 56 4.40 20.08 3.45
CA SER A 56 3.87 20.75 4.63
C SER A 56 3.98 22.30 4.51
N THR A 57 5.06 22.77 3.92
CA THR A 57 5.29 24.21 3.66
C THR A 57 4.26 24.77 2.67
N PHE A 58 3.98 24.05 1.61
CA PHE A 58 2.99 24.46 0.62
C PHE A 58 1.58 24.45 1.21
N TYR A 59 1.22 23.39 1.94
CA TYR A 59 -0.04 23.33 2.68
C TYR A 59 -0.20 24.51 3.65
N ALA A 60 0.87 24.88 4.35
CA ALA A 60 0.81 25.99 5.31
C ALA A 60 0.55 27.34 4.61
N THR A 61 1.16 27.57 3.45
CA THR A 61 1.20 28.90 2.79
C THR A 61 0.23 29.06 1.63
N ARG A 62 -0.23 27.97 1.00
CA ARG A 62 -1.05 27.98 -0.23
C ARG A 62 -2.18 26.95 -0.18
N LYS A 63 -2.97 26.98 0.89
CA LYS A 63 -4.03 25.99 1.14
C LYS A 63 -5.04 25.85 0.00
N GLU A 64 -5.43 26.94 -0.65
CA GLU A 64 -6.42 26.91 -1.73
C GLU A 64 -5.90 26.07 -2.91
N LEU A 65 -4.67 26.30 -3.36
CA LEU A 65 -4.07 25.56 -4.46
C LEU A 65 -3.77 24.10 -4.04
N PHE A 66 -3.35 23.90 -2.77
CA PHE A 66 -3.21 22.54 -2.21
C PHE A 66 -4.51 21.75 -2.33
N PHE A 67 -5.65 22.30 -1.89
CA PHE A 67 -6.92 21.59 -1.94
C PHE A 67 -7.48 21.44 -3.35
N ASP A 68 -7.23 22.38 -4.26
CA ASP A 68 -7.59 22.23 -5.66
C ASP A 68 -6.86 21.03 -6.29
N PHE A 69 -5.53 20.97 -6.11
CA PHE A 69 -4.73 19.84 -6.54
C PHE A 69 -5.15 18.54 -5.85
N TYR A 70 -5.27 18.57 -4.51
CA TYR A 70 -5.55 17.39 -3.72
C TYR A 70 -6.87 16.71 -4.12
N LYS A 71 -7.91 17.48 -4.36
CA LYS A 71 -9.21 16.97 -4.81
C LYS A 71 -9.12 16.34 -6.19
N LYS A 72 -8.48 17.01 -7.14
CA LYS A 72 -8.43 16.61 -8.55
C LYS A 72 -7.45 15.47 -8.81
N GLU A 73 -6.26 15.52 -8.21
CA GLU A 73 -5.18 14.60 -8.56
C GLU A 73 -5.02 13.47 -7.51
N MET A 74 -5.45 13.70 -6.26
CA MET A 74 -5.34 12.69 -5.21
C MET A 74 -6.68 12.00 -4.89
N LEU A 75 -7.80 12.73 -4.84
CA LEU A 75 -9.07 12.12 -4.45
C LEU A 75 -9.85 11.56 -5.63
N GLU A 76 -9.82 12.18 -6.81
CA GLU A 76 -10.50 11.63 -7.99
C GLU A 76 -10.07 10.19 -8.33
N PRO A 77 -8.78 9.81 -8.30
CA PRO A 77 -8.35 8.44 -8.52
C PRO A 77 -8.92 7.42 -7.54
N THR A 78 -9.40 7.83 -6.37
CA THR A 78 -10.00 6.91 -5.39
C THR A 78 -11.28 6.23 -5.90
N LYS A 79 -11.89 6.73 -6.98
CA LYS A 79 -13.01 6.08 -7.68
C LYS A 79 -12.61 4.73 -8.31
N ILE A 80 -11.32 4.52 -8.56
CA ILE A 80 -10.80 3.25 -9.08
C ILE A 80 -10.86 2.21 -7.94
N PRO A 81 -11.56 1.08 -8.11
CA PRO A 81 -11.65 0.05 -7.09
C PRO A 81 -10.31 -0.70 -6.92
N PRO A 82 -10.11 -1.42 -5.80
CA PRO A 82 -8.96 -2.32 -5.66
C PRO A 82 -8.91 -3.37 -6.77
N GLY A 83 -7.77 -3.48 -7.42
CA GLY A 83 -7.52 -4.43 -8.51
C GLY A 83 -7.14 -5.82 -8.02
N LYS A 84 -6.79 -6.69 -8.97
CA LYS A 84 -6.53 -8.12 -8.73
C LYS A 84 -5.44 -8.36 -7.69
N GLY A 85 -4.35 -7.59 -7.69
CA GLY A 85 -3.24 -7.74 -6.75
C GLY A 85 -3.71 -7.56 -5.31
N PHE A 86 -4.46 -6.48 -5.04
CA PHE A 86 -5.00 -6.21 -3.71
C PHE A 86 -6.04 -7.24 -3.27
N ILE A 87 -6.96 -7.62 -4.16
CA ILE A 87 -7.97 -8.66 -3.89
C ILE A 87 -7.32 -10.03 -3.62
N ASN A 88 -6.28 -10.39 -4.36
CA ASN A 88 -5.59 -11.66 -4.15
C ASN A 88 -4.73 -11.65 -2.88
N LEU A 89 -4.14 -10.51 -2.52
CA LEU A 89 -3.42 -10.36 -1.25
C LEU A 89 -4.38 -10.51 -0.06
N GLN A 90 -5.54 -9.86 -0.11
CA GLN A 90 -6.60 -10.01 0.88
C GLN A 90 -7.04 -11.48 1.05
N LYS A 91 -7.16 -12.24 -0.06
CA LYS A 91 -7.43 -13.69 0.03
C LYS A 91 -6.32 -14.46 0.71
N LEU A 92 -5.05 -14.10 0.49
CA LEU A 92 -3.94 -14.75 1.19
C LEU A 92 -3.99 -14.46 2.70
N GLU A 93 -4.41 -13.25 3.10
CA GLU A 93 -4.69 -12.93 4.50
C GLU A 93 -5.85 -13.80 5.04
N GLU A 94 -6.99 -13.90 4.35
CA GLU A 94 -8.11 -14.76 4.74
C GLU A 94 -7.74 -16.26 4.87
N TYR A 95 -6.81 -16.72 4.03
CA TYR A 95 -6.30 -18.08 4.10
C TYR A 95 -5.28 -18.28 5.22
N GLY A 96 -4.94 -17.23 5.96
CA GLY A 96 -3.93 -17.26 7.02
C GLY A 96 -2.50 -17.41 6.50
N LEU A 97 -2.26 -17.12 5.22
CA LEU A 97 -0.95 -17.19 4.57
C LEU A 97 -0.18 -15.86 4.64
N VAL A 98 -0.84 -14.76 4.98
CA VAL A 98 -0.27 -13.43 5.26
C VAL A 98 -0.92 -12.91 6.53
N GLN A 99 -0.15 -12.35 7.46
CA GLN A 99 -0.60 -11.88 8.76
C GLN A 99 -0.63 -10.36 8.90
N ALA A 100 0.15 -9.65 8.08
CA ALA A 100 0.11 -8.18 8.03
C ALA A 100 0.58 -7.65 6.67
N GLU A 101 0.06 -6.51 6.26
CA GLU A 101 0.44 -5.79 5.05
C GLU A 101 0.91 -4.39 5.41
N ILE A 102 2.05 -3.98 4.84
CA ILE A 102 2.65 -2.67 5.09
C ILE A 102 2.75 -1.91 3.78
N THR A 103 2.24 -0.68 3.76
CA THR A 103 2.34 0.20 2.59
C THR A 103 2.64 1.65 2.98
N ARG A 104 3.27 2.39 2.06
CA ARG A 104 3.39 3.86 2.14
C ARG A 104 2.37 4.57 1.24
N ARG A 105 1.44 3.80 0.62
CA ARG A 105 0.46 4.38 -0.31
C ARG A 105 -0.73 4.92 0.45
N LEU A 106 -1.27 6.04 -0.02
CA LEU A 106 -2.26 6.87 0.67
C LEU A 106 -3.71 6.47 0.36
N PHE A 107 -3.93 5.66 -0.68
CA PHE A 107 -5.26 5.43 -1.27
C PHE A 107 -6.09 4.33 -0.56
N GLY A 108 -5.61 3.80 0.57
CA GLY A 108 -6.34 2.80 1.35
C GLY A 108 -6.75 1.54 0.56
N LEU A 109 -5.98 1.15 -0.47
CA LEU A 109 -6.37 0.04 -1.36
C LEU A 109 -6.34 -1.31 -0.65
N LEU A 110 -5.47 -1.51 0.34
CA LEU A 110 -5.46 -2.70 1.18
C LEU A 110 -6.74 -2.78 2.02
N ASP A 111 -7.07 -1.70 2.74
CA ASP A 111 -8.27 -1.62 3.56
C ASP A 111 -9.54 -1.79 2.71
N ARG A 112 -9.59 -1.15 1.55
CA ARG A 112 -10.71 -1.24 0.60
C ARG A 112 -10.84 -2.61 -0.05
N ALA A 113 -9.75 -3.35 -0.20
CA ALA A 113 -9.78 -4.76 -0.62
C ALA A 113 -10.28 -5.70 0.48
N GLY A 114 -10.32 -5.24 1.74
CA GLY A 114 -10.77 -5.99 2.89
C GLY A 114 -9.67 -6.58 3.75
N CYS A 115 -8.39 -6.16 3.57
CA CYS A 115 -7.30 -6.53 4.47
C CYS A 115 -7.56 -5.94 5.86
N LYS A 116 -7.40 -6.77 6.89
CA LYS A 116 -7.71 -6.39 8.29
C LYS A 116 -6.49 -5.90 9.07
N HIS A 117 -5.31 -6.25 8.61
CA HIS A 117 -4.05 -5.96 9.30
C HIS A 117 -3.13 -5.04 8.49
N ALA A 118 -3.73 -4.20 7.63
CA ALA A 118 -3.02 -3.21 6.84
C ALA A 118 -2.40 -2.10 7.71
N ILE A 119 -1.14 -1.77 7.44
CA ILE A 119 -0.42 -0.66 8.08
C ILE A 119 -0.11 0.39 7.01
N ASN A 120 -0.84 1.49 7.05
CA ASN A 120 -0.68 2.63 6.15
C ASN A 120 0.33 3.62 6.74
N MET A 121 1.61 3.46 6.45
CA MET A 121 2.69 4.24 7.08
C MET A 121 2.59 5.75 6.90
N HIS A 122 2.01 6.20 5.80
CA HIS A 122 1.86 7.64 5.51
C HIS A 122 0.42 8.14 5.73
N GLY A 123 -0.42 7.37 6.45
CA GLY A 123 -1.83 7.71 6.65
C GLY A 123 -2.70 7.35 5.44
N SER A 124 -3.92 7.90 5.41
CA SER A 124 -4.92 7.59 4.40
C SER A 124 -5.69 8.84 3.98
N VAL A 125 -6.00 8.93 2.68
CA VAL A 125 -6.87 10.00 2.14
C VAL A 125 -8.30 9.93 2.68
N TYR A 126 -8.70 8.79 3.25
CA TYR A 126 -10.01 8.58 3.86
C TYR A 126 -10.12 9.16 5.27
N GLU A 127 -9.00 9.45 5.92
CA GLU A 127 -8.95 10.01 7.26
C GLU A 127 -8.62 11.51 7.18
N ASN A 128 -9.50 12.34 7.73
CA ASN A 128 -9.35 13.80 7.74
C ASN A 128 -9.76 14.36 9.10
N PHE A 129 -9.14 15.42 9.54
CA PHE A 129 -9.40 15.98 10.85
C PHE A 129 -9.27 17.51 10.89
N CYS A 130 -10.01 18.12 11.77
CA CYS A 130 -9.84 19.55 12.06
C CYS A 130 -8.52 19.78 12.81
N THR A 131 -7.69 20.68 12.32
CA THR A 131 -6.38 20.98 12.92
C THR A 131 -6.45 21.65 14.29
N HIS A 132 -7.64 22.16 14.70
CA HIS A 132 -7.83 22.87 15.96
C HIS A 132 -8.55 22.01 17.01
N CYS A 133 -9.71 21.42 16.68
CA CYS A 133 -10.54 20.69 17.66
C CYS A 133 -10.44 19.15 17.51
N GLY A 134 -9.71 18.64 16.52
CA GLY A 134 -9.52 17.22 16.32
C GLY A 134 -10.72 16.46 15.72
N LYS A 135 -11.87 17.15 15.46
CA LYS A 135 -13.04 16.50 14.88
C LYS A 135 -12.69 15.83 13.55
N GLU A 136 -13.10 14.59 13.41
CA GLU A 136 -12.86 13.78 12.21
C GLU A 136 -13.90 14.06 11.13
N TYR A 137 -13.47 13.92 9.87
CA TYR A 137 -14.26 14.13 8.67
C TYR A 137 -13.97 13.07 7.62
N SER A 138 -14.96 12.71 6.82
CA SER A 138 -14.79 11.77 5.72
C SER A 138 -14.07 12.41 4.52
N MET A 139 -13.61 11.58 3.60
CA MET A 139 -13.05 12.02 2.33
C MET A 139 -14.08 12.80 1.49
N GLU A 140 -15.33 12.34 1.50
CA GLU A 140 -16.44 12.98 0.78
C GLU A 140 -16.65 14.43 1.24
N TYR A 141 -16.53 14.68 2.56
CA TYR A 141 -16.58 16.05 3.09
C TYR A 141 -15.52 16.97 2.47
N ILE A 142 -14.30 16.44 2.27
CA ILE A 142 -13.23 17.20 1.60
C ILE A 142 -13.57 17.42 0.12
N MET A 143 -14.07 16.39 -0.56
CA MET A 143 -14.42 16.45 -1.99
C MET A 143 -15.52 17.47 -2.29
N GLU A 144 -16.55 17.52 -1.46
CA GLU A 144 -17.75 18.36 -1.64
C GLU A 144 -17.52 19.82 -1.21
N ALA A 145 -16.50 20.09 -0.39
CA ALA A 145 -16.22 21.43 0.08
C ALA A 145 -15.82 22.37 -1.06
N GLU A 146 -16.38 23.57 -1.11
CA GLU A 146 -15.88 24.64 -1.98
C GLU A 146 -14.60 25.25 -1.38
N GLY A 147 -13.50 25.26 -2.16
CA GLY A 147 -12.19 25.77 -1.72
C GLY A 147 -11.61 24.96 -0.55
N ILE A 148 -11.22 25.67 0.52
CA ILE A 148 -10.61 25.07 1.71
C ILE A 148 -11.72 24.44 2.59
N PRO A 149 -11.67 23.13 2.90
CA PRO A 149 -12.64 22.49 3.79
C PRO A 149 -12.53 23.08 5.21
N LEU A 150 -13.62 23.56 5.78
CA LEU A 150 -13.65 24.16 7.11
C LEU A 150 -14.45 23.30 8.10
N CYS A 151 -13.94 23.18 9.31
CA CYS A 151 -14.62 22.49 10.40
C CYS A 151 -16.02 23.08 10.65
N GLN A 152 -17.03 22.24 10.74
CA GLN A 152 -18.41 22.68 10.99
C GLN A 152 -18.57 23.34 12.38
N GLU A 153 -17.75 22.94 13.37
CA GLU A 153 -17.82 23.44 14.73
C GLU A 153 -16.98 24.70 14.96
N CYS A 154 -15.68 24.66 14.67
CA CYS A 154 -14.77 25.75 15.02
C CYS A 154 -14.28 26.58 13.83
N LYS A 155 -14.74 26.26 12.59
CA LYS A 155 -14.42 26.97 11.35
C LYS A 155 -12.92 26.98 10.97
N ASN A 156 -12.10 26.20 11.66
CA ASN A 156 -10.70 26.01 11.29
C ASN A 156 -10.57 25.00 10.12
N PRO A 157 -9.48 25.04 9.34
CA PRO A 157 -9.29 24.13 8.22
C PRO A 157 -9.32 22.66 8.65
N VAL A 158 -9.98 21.83 7.86
CA VAL A 158 -9.91 20.37 7.94
C VAL A 158 -8.78 19.92 7.05
N ARG A 159 -7.93 19.04 7.57
CA ARG A 159 -6.72 18.55 6.89
C ARG A 159 -6.80 17.06 6.69
N PRO A 160 -6.28 16.51 5.53
CA PRO A 160 -6.10 15.08 5.39
C PRO A 160 -5.04 14.55 6.37
N LYS A 161 -5.29 13.37 6.94
CA LYS A 161 -4.37 12.67 7.85
C LYS A 161 -3.37 11.86 7.04
N ILE A 162 -2.59 12.56 6.24
CA ILE A 162 -1.50 12.01 5.43
C ILE A 162 -0.18 12.68 5.82
N CYS A 163 0.91 11.94 5.68
CA CYS A 163 2.26 12.46 5.87
C CYS A 163 2.68 13.24 4.62
N LEU A 164 2.74 14.57 4.73
CA LEU A 164 3.19 15.45 3.65
C LEU A 164 4.73 15.45 3.55
N PHE A 165 5.27 15.82 2.40
CA PHE A 165 6.71 16.03 2.25
C PHE A 165 7.20 17.08 3.27
N GLY A 166 8.31 16.77 3.93
CA GLY A 166 8.86 17.58 5.02
C GLY A 166 8.27 17.27 6.41
N GLU A 167 7.29 16.37 6.52
CA GLU A 167 6.81 15.85 7.80
C GLU A 167 7.47 14.52 8.15
N MET A 168 7.53 14.26 9.44
CA MET A 168 7.97 12.97 9.95
C MET A 168 6.79 11.99 9.97
N VAL A 169 7.05 10.75 9.60
CA VAL A 169 6.09 9.65 9.81
C VAL A 169 5.88 9.45 11.31
N ASP A 170 4.67 9.17 11.72
CA ASP A 170 4.34 8.88 13.11
C ASP A 170 5.18 7.71 13.65
N ASN A 171 5.89 7.96 14.77
CA ASN A 171 6.79 6.97 15.34
C ASN A 171 6.07 5.70 15.81
N GLY A 172 4.81 5.81 16.26
CA GLY A 172 4.00 4.66 16.66
C GLY A 172 3.70 3.74 15.47
N ILE A 173 3.41 4.34 14.31
CA ILE A 173 3.18 3.58 13.06
C ILE A 173 4.47 2.90 12.59
N VAL A 174 5.60 3.61 12.63
CA VAL A 174 6.92 3.03 12.28
C VAL A 174 7.28 1.88 13.21
N THR A 175 7.10 2.06 14.52
CA THR A 175 7.34 1.01 15.52
C THR A 175 6.46 -0.21 15.25
N LYS A 176 5.15 -0.01 15.04
CA LYS A 176 4.23 -1.10 14.70
C LYS A 176 4.68 -1.86 13.45
N ALA A 177 5.05 -1.15 12.38
CA ALA A 177 5.54 -1.79 11.16
C ALA A 177 6.84 -2.58 11.39
N ALA A 178 7.77 -2.03 12.18
CA ALA A 178 9.02 -2.71 12.53
C ALA A 178 8.78 -3.96 13.38
N GLU A 179 7.85 -3.92 14.34
CA GLU A 179 7.46 -5.06 15.16
C GLU A 179 6.84 -6.18 14.32
N GLU A 180 5.99 -5.85 13.35
CA GLU A 180 5.43 -6.85 12.44
C GLU A 180 6.52 -7.51 11.57
N ILE A 181 7.44 -6.71 11.01
CA ILE A 181 8.59 -7.22 10.26
C ILE A 181 9.49 -8.12 11.12
N GLN A 182 9.70 -7.75 12.38
CA GLN A 182 10.55 -8.52 13.30
C GLN A 182 9.96 -9.89 13.68
N LYS A 183 8.63 -10.02 13.70
CA LYS A 183 7.93 -11.29 13.92
C LYS A 183 8.01 -12.23 12.71
N ALA A 184 8.23 -11.68 11.51
CA ALA A 184 8.11 -12.42 10.27
C ALA A 184 9.24 -13.45 10.11
N ASP A 185 8.90 -14.70 9.83
CA ASP A 185 9.80 -15.71 9.29
C ASP A 185 9.82 -15.69 7.75
N VAL A 186 8.78 -15.13 7.11
CA VAL A 186 8.72 -14.85 5.68
C VAL A 186 8.40 -13.37 5.43
N LEU A 187 9.24 -12.69 4.65
CA LEU A 187 8.99 -11.33 4.18
C LEU A 187 8.68 -11.36 2.68
N LEU A 188 7.45 -10.97 2.33
CA LEU A 188 6.96 -10.92 0.96
C LEU A 188 6.97 -9.48 0.45
N VAL A 189 7.92 -9.14 -0.43
CA VAL A 189 8.05 -7.80 -1.02
C VAL A 189 7.39 -7.78 -2.40
N LEU A 190 6.38 -6.93 -2.56
CA LEU A 190 5.48 -6.89 -3.71
C LEU A 190 5.53 -5.53 -4.42
N GLY A 191 5.95 -5.52 -5.67
CA GLY A 191 5.87 -4.35 -6.53
C GLY A 191 6.73 -3.17 -6.09
N THR A 192 7.91 -3.45 -5.52
CA THR A 192 8.94 -2.47 -5.18
C THR A 192 10.30 -3.17 -5.10
N GLY A 193 11.38 -2.44 -5.38
CA GLY A 193 12.74 -2.97 -5.22
C GLY A 193 13.22 -2.91 -3.78
N LEU A 194 14.18 -3.78 -3.42
CA LEU A 194 14.78 -3.81 -2.08
C LEU A 194 15.55 -2.52 -1.74
N HIS A 195 15.97 -1.76 -2.75
CA HIS A 195 16.62 -0.44 -2.61
C HIS A 195 15.64 0.70 -2.33
N ALA A 196 14.35 0.47 -2.55
CA ALA A 196 13.32 1.51 -2.36
C ALA A 196 13.22 1.93 -0.88
N ALA A 197 12.84 3.17 -0.64
CA ALA A 197 12.83 3.76 0.70
C ALA A 197 11.98 2.97 1.72
N LEU A 198 10.88 2.32 1.30
CA LEU A 198 10.09 1.45 2.18
C LEU A 198 10.92 0.27 2.67
N CYS A 199 11.53 -0.47 1.73
CA CYS A 199 12.32 -1.65 2.05
C CYS A 199 13.58 -1.27 2.84
N HIS A 200 14.32 -0.26 2.38
CA HIS A 200 15.54 0.19 3.06
C HIS A 200 15.30 0.58 4.52
N GLN A 201 14.16 1.20 4.83
CA GLN A 201 13.81 1.62 6.18
C GLN A 201 13.42 0.43 7.09
N LEU A 202 12.75 -0.59 6.55
CA LEU A 202 12.12 -1.64 7.34
C LEU A 202 12.88 -2.98 7.30
N ILE A 203 13.57 -3.30 6.21
CA ILE A 203 14.23 -4.60 6.03
C ILE A 203 15.31 -4.88 7.09
N GLN A 204 15.90 -3.84 7.68
CA GLN A 204 16.88 -3.97 8.76
C GLN A 204 16.31 -4.62 10.04
N TYR A 205 15.00 -4.60 10.22
CA TYR A 205 14.31 -5.25 11.34
C TYR A 205 13.94 -6.72 11.04
N TYR A 206 14.10 -7.16 9.79
CA TYR A 206 13.81 -8.51 9.39
C TYR A 206 14.94 -9.46 9.79
N THR A 207 14.59 -10.47 10.57
CA THR A 207 15.56 -11.50 11.06
C THR A 207 15.23 -12.89 10.54
N GLY A 208 14.16 -13.03 9.75
CA GLY A 208 13.77 -14.29 9.13
C GLY A 208 14.72 -14.73 8.00
N ASP A 209 14.51 -15.92 7.49
CA ASP A 209 15.38 -16.56 6.50
C ASP A 209 14.80 -16.65 5.10
N LYS A 210 13.55 -16.21 4.88
CA LYS A 210 12.83 -16.31 3.59
C LYS A 210 12.33 -14.93 3.11
N LEU A 211 13.17 -14.24 2.36
CA LEU A 211 12.80 -13.01 1.66
C LEU A 211 12.37 -13.34 0.23
N ILE A 212 11.12 -13.06 -0.10
CA ILE A 212 10.51 -13.26 -1.41
C ILE A 212 10.30 -11.90 -2.07
N LEU A 213 10.84 -11.71 -3.26
CA LEU A 213 10.68 -10.47 -4.04
C LEU A 213 9.90 -10.74 -5.32
N VAL A 214 8.80 -10.00 -5.51
CA VAL A 214 8.02 -9.93 -6.74
C VAL A 214 8.07 -8.51 -7.27
N THR A 215 8.71 -8.31 -8.41
CA THR A 215 8.91 -6.99 -9.05
C THR A 215 8.96 -7.15 -10.56
N ASN A 216 8.65 -6.10 -11.31
CA ASN A 216 8.83 -6.05 -12.77
C ASN A 216 10.11 -5.34 -13.20
N GLU A 217 10.90 -4.82 -12.25
CA GLU A 217 12.15 -4.10 -12.49
C GLU A 217 13.33 -4.87 -11.90
N GLU A 218 14.40 -5.01 -12.69
CA GLU A 218 15.63 -5.64 -12.25
C GLU A 218 16.55 -4.65 -11.56
N HIS A 219 17.14 -5.07 -10.43
CA HIS A 219 18.12 -4.27 -9.71
C HIS A 219 19.20 -5.13 -9.04
N PHE A 220 20.41 -4.60 -8.89
CA PHE A 220 21.54 -5.37 -8.31
C PHE A 220 21.29 -5.84 -6.86
N SER A 221 20.41 -5.17 -6.10
CA SER A 221 20.03 -5.56 -4.75
C SER A 221 19.14 -6.81 -4.69
N ASP A 222 18.54 -7.23 -5.82
CA ASP A 222 17.56 -8.32 -5.87
C ASP A 222 18.18 -9.67 -5.49
N LYS A 223 19.51 -9.79 -5.61
CA LYS A 223 20.29 -10.95 -5.14
C LYS A 223 20.18 -11.20 -3.64
N LEU A 224 19.67 -10.25 -2.85
CA LEU A 224 19.39 -10.42 -1.42
C LEU A 224 18.12 -11.25 -1.18
N ALA A 225 17.26 -11.39 -2.17
CA ALA A 225 16.05 -12.20 -2.07
C ALA A 225 16.39 -13.70 -2.19
N ASN A 226 15.78 -14.52 -1.34
CA ASN A 226 15.90 -15.98 -1.41
C ASN A 226 15.08 -16.54 -2.58
N VAL A 227 13.93 -15.88 -2.88
CA VAL A 227 13.08 -16.20 -4.03
C VAL A 227 12.77 -14.91 -4.78
N LEU A 228 13.04 -14.92 -6.08
CA LEU A 228 12.87 -13.77 -6.96
C LEU A 228 11.96 -14.11 -8.13
N ILE A 229 10.94 -13.28 -8.35
CA ILE A 229 10.04 -13.36 -9.51
C ILE A 229 9.99 -12.01 -10.21
N TYR A 230 10.47 -11.98 -11.45
CA TYR A 230 10.25 -10.85 -12.35
C TYR A 230 8.91 -11.02 -13.07
N SER A 231 7.88 -10.37 -12.54
CA SER A 231 6.54 -10.33 -13.13
C SER A 231 5.70 -9.21 -12.50
N ARG A 232 4.55 -8.94 -13.09
CA ARG A 232 3.51 -8.15 -12.45
C ARG A 232 3.06 -8.84 -11.15
N VAL A 233 2.77 -8.03 -10.13
CA VAL A 233 2.29 -8.52 -8.83
C VAL A 233 0.92 -9.19 -8.98
N ASP A 234 0.03 -8.60 -9.79
CA ASP A 234 -1.29 -9.15 -10.12
C ASP A 234 -1.20 -10.61 -10.57
N ASP A 235 -0.28 -10.88 -11.52
CA ASP A 235 -0.11 -12.21 -12.11
C ASP A 235 0.53 -13.22 -11.13
N ALA A 236 1.48 -12.75 -10.31
CA ALA A 236 2.13 -13.59 -9.32
C ALA A 236 1.15 -14.03 -8.23
N LEU A 237 0.42 -13.07 -7.64
CA LEU A 237 -0.55 -13.36 -6.58
C LEU A 237 -1.73 -14.20 -7.08
N GLU A 238 -2.23 -13.94 -8.31
CA GLU A 238 -3.28 -14.76 -8.91
C GLU A 238 -2.86 -16.23 -9.04
N LYS A 239 -1.63 -16.49 -9.47
CA LYS A 239 -1.08 -17.86 -9.59
C LYS A 239 -0.97 -18.53 -8.23
N ILE A 240 -0.51 -17.82 -7.20
CA ILE A 240 -0.40 -18.35 -5.83
C ILE A 240 -1.77 -18.71 -5.28
N VAL A 241 -2.75 -17.80 -5.40
CA VAL A 241 -4.14 -18.03 -4.94
C VAL A 241 -4.77 -19.22 -5.65
N LYS A 242 -4.65 -19.31 -6.99
CA LYS A 242 -5.17 -20.46 -7.77
C LYS A 242 -4.52 -21.77 -7.36
N ALA A 243 -3.20 -21.78 -7.13
CA ALA A 243 -2.48 -22.97 -6.68
C ALA A 243 -2.96 -23.43 -5.30
N TYR A 244 -3.17 -22.50 -4.35
CA TYR A 244 -3.73 -22.80 -3.03
C TYR A 244 -5.14 -23.38 -3.12
N GLN A 245 -6.02 -22.75 -3.88
CA GLN A 245 -7.40 -23.21 -4.07
C GLN A 245 -7.46 -24.62 -4.67
N LYS A 246 -6.57 -24.92 -5.63
CA LYS A 246 -6.44 -26.26 -6.20
C LYS A 246 -6.03 -27.28 -5.14
N LYS A 247 -5.01 -26.97 -4.34
CA LYS A 247 -4.50 -27.84 -3.28
C LYS A 247 -5.57 -28.17 -2.23
N ILE A 248 -6.37 -27.16 -1.83
CA ILE A 248 -7.48 -27.36 -0.88
C ILE A 248 -8.58 -28.27 -1.47
N LYS A 249 -8.95 -28.05 -2.73
CA LYS A 249 -9.95 -28.91 -3.42
C LYS A 249 -9.49 -30.37 -3.52
N GLU A 250 -8.22 -30.58 -3.84
CA GLU A 250 -7.63 -31.92 -3.90
C GLU A 250 -7.66 -32.62 -2.52
N LYS A 251 -7.29 -31.89 -1.46
CA LYS A 251 -7.34 -32.39 -0.09
C LYS A 251 -8.76 -32.80 0.32
N GLN A 252 -9.75 -31.94 0.08
CA GLN A 252 -11.17 -32.23 0.38
C GLN A 252 -11.71 -33.43 -0.40
N LYS A 253 -11.25 -33.62 -1.65
CA LYS A 253 -11.64 -34.79 -2.45
C LYS A 253 -11.06 -36.10 -1.88
N MET A 254 -9.80 -36.05 -1.44
CA MET A 254 -9.16 -37.23 -0.82
C MET A 254 -9.82 -37.60 0.51
N GLU A 255 -10.17 -36.63 1.34
CA GLU A 255 -10.88 -36.87 2.61
C GLU A 255 -12.25 -37.50 2.41
N LYS A 256 -12.99 -37.12 1.35
CA LYS A 256 -14.28 -37.74 1.01
C LYS A 256 -14.16 -39.20 0.55
N ILE A 257 -13.11 -39.52 -0.22
CA ILE A 257 -12.88 -40.90 -0.72
C ILE A 257 -12.40 -41.82 0.42
N GLY A 258 -11.70 -41.28 1.43
CA GLY A 258 -11.23 -42.09 2.57
C GLY A 258 -12.28 -42.38 3.64
N HIS A 259 -13.49 -41.83 3.50
CA HIS A 259 -14.64 -42.07 4.39
C HIS A 259 -15.74 -42.96 3.75
N GLU A 260 -15.56 -43.38 2.51
CA GLU A 260 -16.31 -44.45 1.84
C GLU A 260 -15.58 -45.81 1.95
#